data_16b0fe4baafe65ad8ab32363273a6bb2
#
_entry.id   16b0fe4baafe65ad8ab32363273a6bb2
#
_cell.length_a   1.000
_cell.length_b   1.000
_cell.length_c   1.000
_cell.angle_alpha   90.00
_cell.angle_beta   90.00
_cell.angle_gamma   90.00
#
_symmetry.space_group_name_H-M   'P 1'
#
loop_
_entity.id
_entity.type
_entity.pdbx_description
1 polymer ?
#
loop_
_entity_poly.entity_id
_entity_poly.type
_entity_poly.pdbx_seq_one_letter_code
_entity_poly.pdbx_strand_id
1 'polypeptide(L)'
;NQYYEGQICNATILFPTCSMSPSQGAYNFLGYQPTYWQYMDKLVYWAGSASEGIIIPPPAGSTDAAHQSGVKSLGQIFFPPATFGGTQTWVRQMLTKENGVYIYAQKLYEIAKYMGFDGWFINEETGGGSTTEWVDFIKEFNYLADKNGDTQMEIQWYNASGLPNTSILKSHKNTSQFLEYGSAGDYRSYASSLGCTEAETFSKIYAGVQGG
;
A
#
# COMPACT_ATOMS: atom_id res chain seq x y z
N ASN A 1 -23.42 -4.74 -4.37
CA ASN A 1 -22.86 -4.27 -3.09
C ASN A 1 -23.05 -2.79 -2.84
N GLN A 2 -24.28 -2.33 -3.07
CA GLN A 2 -24.60 -0.92 -3.04
C GLN A 2 -24.96 -0.37 -1.65
N TYR A 3 -24.75 -1.14 -0.60
CA TYR A 3 -25.29 -0.79 0.72
C TYR A 3 -24.23 -0.43 1.77
N TYR A 4 -22.95 -0.44 1.41
CA TYR A 4 -21.88 -0.05 2.31
C TYR A 4 -21.15 1.17 1.78
N GLU A 5 -21.13 2.24 2.54
CA GLU A 5 -20.41 3.46 2.22
C GLU A 5 -18.89 3.31 2.37
N GLY A 6 -18.46 2.28 3.09
CA GLY A 6 -17.04 1.99 3.34
C GLY A 6 -16.39 1.19 2.22
N GLN A 7 -15.08 1.33 2.10
CA GLN A 7 -14.22 0.51 1.24
C GLN A 7 -13.39 -0.46 2.07
N ILE A 8 -13.07 -1.62 1.50
CA ILE A 8 -12.28 -2.65 2.17
C ILE A 8 -10.97 -2.86 1.42
N CYS A 9 -9.86 -2.68 2.15
CA CYS A 9 -8.53 -3.11 1.74
C CYS A 9 -8.19 -4.39 2.48
N ASN A 10 -7.93 -5.46 1.76
CA ASN A 10 -7.46 -6.71 2.34
C ASN A 10 -5.94 -6.81 2.20
N ALA A 11 -5.22 -6.57 3.29
CA ALA A 11 -3.78 -6.83 3.36
C ALA A 11 -3.60 -8.24 3.95
N THR A 12 -3.27 -9.20 3.12
CA THR A 12 -3.28 -10.60 3.53
C THR A 12 -2.06 -11.37 3.09
N ILE A 13 -1.70 -12.33 3.92
CA ILE A 13 -0.79 -13.41 3.61
C ILE A 13 -1.61 -14.52 2.99
N LEU A 14 -1.35 -14.84 1.73
CA LEU A 14 -2.06 -15.92 1.04
C LEU A 14 -1.51 -17.32 1.36
N PHE A 15 -0.51 -17.42 2.25
CA PHE A 15 0.10 -18.69 2.67
C PHE A 15 0.10 -18.83 4.18
N PRO A 16 0.00 -20.05 4.72
CA PRO A 16 -0.20 -20.29 6.15
C PRO A 16 1.00 -19.94 7.05
N THR A 17 2.15 -19.60 6.47
CA THR A 17 3.33 -19.23 7.26
C THR A 17 3.97 -17.97 6.67
N CYS A 18 4.03 -16.90 7.45
CA CYS A 18 4.61 -15.62 7.04
C CYS A 18 6.06 -15.72 6.53
N SER A 19 6.87 -16.59 7.18
CA SER A 19 8.27 -16.78 6.84
C SER A 19 8.50 -17.56 5.54
N MET A 20 7.44 -18.12 4.97
CA MET A 20 7.50 -18.98 3.78
C MET A 20 6.56 -18.54 2.66
N SER A 21 5.97 -17.36 2.76
CA SER A 21 5.17 -16.80 1.66
C SER A 21 6.12 -16.33 0.56
N PRO A 22 6.25 -17.07 -0.55
CA PRO A 22 7.16 -16.70 -1.62
C PRO A 22 6.63 -15.46 -2.35
N SER A 23 7.53 -14.56 -2.73
CA SER A 23 7.20 -13.34 -3.47
C SER A 23 6.56 -13.62 -4.83
N GLN A 24 6.82 -14.78 -5.40
CA GLN A 24 6.31 -15.18 -6.73
C GLN A 24 5.11 -16.14 -6.66
N GLY A 25 4.53 -16.34 -5.48
CA GLY A 25 3.49 -17.34 -5.29
C GLY A 25 4.06 -18.77 -5.25
N ALA A 26 3.19 -19.77 -5.22
CA ALA A 26 3.57 -21.18 -5.18
C ALA A 26 2.99 -21.94 -6.39
N TYR A 27 3.66 -23.02 -6.77
CA TYR A 27 3.19 -23.89 -7.86
C TYR A 27 1.88 -24.64 -7.53
N ASN A 28 1.65 -24.85 -6.24
CA ASN A 28 0.45 -25.53 -5.75
C ASN A 28 -0.37 -24.58 -4.90
N PHE A 29 -1.67 -24.73 -4.92
CA PHE A 29 -2.56 -24.04 -4.01
C PHE A 29 -2.37 -24.59 -2.59
N LEU A 30 -1.65 -23.84 -1.76
CA LEU A 30 -1.32 -24.23 -0.37
C LEU A 30 -1.76 -23.20 0.67
N GLY A 31 -2.47 -22.18 0.24
CA GLY A 31 -2.76 -21.03 1.10
C GLY A 31 -4.22 -20.64 1.16
N TYR A 32 -4.45 -19.45 1.65
CA TYR A 32 -5.77 -18.86 1.71
C TYR A 32 -6.20 -18.35 0.35
N GLN A 33 -7.37 -18.77 -0.09
CA GLN A 33 -7.99 -18.25 -1.30
C GLN A 33 -9.00 -17.18 -0.91
N PRO A 34 -8.84 -15.93 -1.37
CA PRO A 34 -9.89 -14.94 -1.23
C PRO A 34 -11.16 -15.42 -1.93
N THR A 35 -12.27 -15.51 -1.21
CA THR A 35 -13.55 -15.98 -1.75
C THR A 35 -14.61 -14.90 -1.80
N TYR A 36 -14.35 -13.76 -1.15
CA TYR A 36 -15.31 -12.66 -1.00
C TYR A 36 -14.85 -11.42 -1.76
N TRP A 37 -14.38 -11.60 -2.98
CA TRP A 37 -13.89 -10.52 -3.86
C TRP A 37 -14.89 -9.37 -4.02
N GLN A 38 -16.19 -9.68 -4.02
CA GLN A 38 -17.27 -8.69 -4.14
C GLN A 38 -17.33 -7.67 -3.00
N TYR A 39 -16.60 -7.92 -1.91
CA TYR A 39 -16.53 -6.99 -0.77
C TYR A 39 -15.18 -6.28 -0.66
N MET A 40 -14.24 -6.61 -1.53
CA MET A 40 -12.90 -6.01 -1.53
C MET A 40 -12.77 -4.93 -2.60
N ASP A 41 -12.10 -3.85 -2.27
CA ASP A 41 -11.69 -2.80 -3.21
C ASP A 41 -10.20 -2.90 -3.56
N LYS A 42 -9.42 -3.42 -2.64
CA LYS A 42 -7.98 -3.58 -2.78
C LYS A 42 -7.49 -4.88 -2.14
N LEU A 43 -6.52 -5.50 -2.80
CA LEU A 43 -5.73 -6.60 -2.26
C LEU A 43 -4.28 -6.15 -2.16
N VAL A 44 -3.71 -6.21 -0.98
CA VAL A 44 -2.27 -6.09 -0.77
C VAL A 44 -1.72 -7.50 -0.59
N TYR A 45 -0.88 -7.94 -1.54
CA TYR A 45 -0.16 -9.19 -1.38
C TYR A 45 0.92 -9.02 -0.33
N TRP A 46 0.65 -9.49 0.88
CA TRP A 46 1.62 -9.44 1.97
C TRP A 46 2.47 -10.68 1.95
N ALA A 47 3.74 -10.55 1.58
CA ALA A 47 4.64 -11.68 1.41
C ALA A 47 5.93 -11.53 2.20
N GLY A 48 6.51 -12.62 2.47
CA GLY A 48 7.88 -12.95 2.70
C GLY A 48 8.75 -12.18 3.62
N SER A 49 8.31 -11.11 4.18
CA SER A 49 9.11 -10.29 5.07
C SER A 49 10.59 -10.18 4.65
N ALA A 50 11.51 -9.98 5.57
CA ALA A 50 12.91 -9.66 5.31
C ALA A 50 13.74 -10.74 4.57
N SER A 51 13.26 -11.96 4.43
CA SER A 51 14.04 -13.05 3.78
C SER A 51 14.07 -12.95 2.25
N GLU A 52 13.09 -12.28 1.63
CA GLU A 52 13.00 -12.11 0.17
C GLU A 52 13.24 -10.68 -0.29
N GLY A 53 13.50 -9.77 0.65
CA GLY A 53 13.68 -8.35 0.39
C GLY A 53 12.54 -7.50 0.93
N ILE A 54 12.69 -6.19 0.81
CA ILE A 54 11.73 -5.21 1.34
C ILE A 54 10.71 -4.74 0.30
N ILE A 55 10.94 -5.02 -0.98
CA ILE A 55 10.10 -4.59 -2.11
C ILE A 55 9.58 -5.84 -2.79
N ILE A 56 8.29 -6.12 -2.62
CA ILE A 56 7.66 -7.35 -3.12
C ILE A 56 6.49 -6.97 -4.05
N PRO A 57 6.65 -7.14 -5.37
CA PRO A 57 5.51 -7.08 -6.29
C PRO A 57 4.53 -8.22 -6.04
N PRO A 58 3.23 -8.04 -6.30
CA PRO A 58 2.29 -9.14 -6.18
C PRO A 58 2.54 -10.18 -7.29
N PRO A 59 2.32 -11.49 -7.03
CA PRO A 59 2.39 -12.50 -8.07
C PRO A 59 1.34 -12.26 -9.16
N ALA A 60 1.67 -12.57 -10.40
CA ALA A 60 0.77 -12.36 -11.54
C ALA A 60 -0.60 -13.02 -11.33
N GLY A 61 -0.64 -14.25 -10.80
CA GLY A 61 -1.89 -14.95 -10.56
C GLY A 61 -2.82 -14.27 -9.55
N SER A 62 -2.25 -13.62 -8.50
CA SER A 62 -3.06 -12.85 -7.54
C SER A 62 -3.54 -11.53 -8.15
N THR A 63 -2.71 -10.88 -8.97
CA THR A 63 -3.09 -9.67 -9.70
C THR A 63 -4.21 -9.95 -10.70
N ASP A 64 -4.08 -11.01 -11.50
CA ASP A 64 -5.11 -11.41 -12.46
C ASP A 64 -6.46 -11.72 -11.77
N ALA A 65 -6.43 -12.47 -10.66
CA ALA A 65 -7.64 -12.78 -9.90
C ALA A 65 -8.30 -11.53 -9.30
N ALA A 66 -7.50 -10.60 -8.78
CA ALA A 66 -7.99 -9.30 -8.28
C ALA A 66 -8.64 -8.49 -9.41
N HIS A 67 -7.96 -8.32 -10.53
CA HIS A 67 -8.47 -7.56 -11.68
C HIS A 67 -9.72 -8.15 -12.30
N GLN A 68 -9.79 -9.49 -12.44
CA GLN A 68 -11.02 -10.18 -12.89
C GLN A 68 -12.21 -9.90 -11.98
N SER A 69 -11.95 -9.59 -10.72
CA SER A 69 -12.97 -9.29 -9.72
C SER A 69 -13.21 -7.78 -9.52
N GLY A 70 -12.55 -6.93 -10.30
CA GLY A 70 -12.63 -5.47 -10.18
C GLY A 70 -11.93 -4.91 -8.93
N VAL A 71 -10.95 -5.65 -8.38
CA VAL A 71 -10.20 -5.32 -7.17
C VAL A 71 -8.80 -4.83 -7.56
N LYS A 72 -8.32 -3.75 -6.94
CA LYS A 72 -6.94 -3.29 -7.12
C LYS A 72 -5.96 -4.26 -6.48
N SER A 73 -4.82 -4.47 -7.15
CA SER A 73 -3.71 -5.27 -6.65
C SER A 73 -2.53 -4.37 -6.32
N LEU A 74 -2.09 -4.38 -5.06
CA LEU A 74 -0.97 -3.58 -4.59
C LEU A 74 0.22 -4.47 -4.19
N GLY A 75 1.41 -4.05 -4.57
CA GLY A 75 2.65 -4.61 -4.06
C GLY A 75 2.96 -4.12 -2.65
N GLN A 76 3.88 -4.79 -1.98
CA GLN A 76 4.32 -4.46 -0.63
C GLN A 76 5.71 -3.84 -0.65
N ILE A 77 5.88 -2.78 0.16
CA ILE A 77 7.19 -2.26 0.56
C ILE A 77 7.18 -2.24 2.09
N PHE A 78 8.06 -3.02 2.70
CA PHE A 78 8.14 -3.13 4.15
C PHE A 78 9.54 -2.83 4.67
N PHE A 79 9.65 -1.77 5.47
CA PHE A 79 10.82 -1.45 6.26
C PHE A 79 10.57 -1.88 7.70
N PRO A 80 11.01 -3.08 8.11
CA PRO A 80 10.72 -3.60 9.44
C PRO A 80 11.43 -2.81 10.53
N PRO A 81 10.94 -2.84 11.77
CA PRO A 81 11.65 -2.25 12.89
C PRO A 81 13.00 -2.91 13.11
N ALA A 82 13.94 -2.21 13.74
CA ALA A 82 15.30 -2.69 13.98
C ALA A 82 15.35 -4.04 14.72
N THR A 83 14.38 -4.32 15.58
CA THR A 83 14.23 -5.61 16.29
C THR A 83 14.03 -6.81 15.36
N PHE A 84 13.56 -6.55 14.14
CA PHE A 84 13.40 -7.56 13.08
C PHE A 84 14.38 -7.36 11.92
N GLY A 85 15.52 -6.75 12.19
CA GLY A 85 16.61 -6.59 11.22
C GLY A 85 16.50 -5.37 10.31
N GLY A 86 15.53 -4.50 10.51
CA GLY A 86 15.40 -3.26 9.75
C GLY A 86 16.54 -2.27 10.04
N THR A 87 16.85 -1.44 9.06
CA THR A 87 17.86 -0.40 9.16
C THR A 87 17.44 0.88 8.47
N GLN A 88 17.71 2.01 9.11
CA GLN A 88 17.46 3.33 8.52
C GLN A 88 18.22 3.55 7.21
N THR A 89 19.32 2.84 7.00
CA THR A 89 20.06 2.87 5.74
C THR A 89 19.18 2.54 4.53
N TRP A 90 18.30 1.55 4.65
CA TRP A 90 17.39 1.18 3.55
C TRP A 90 16.38 2.29 3.24
N VAL A 91 15.85 2.95 4.29
CA VAL A 91 14.96 4.11 4.11
C VAL A 91 15.70 5.25 3.43
N ARG A 92 16.94 5.55 3.87
CA ARG A 92 17.76 6.59 3.24
C ARG A 92 18.11 6.27 1.79
N GLN A 93 18.38 5.01 1.46
CA GLN A 93 18.57 4.55 0.09
C GLN A 93 17.30 4.77 -0.74
N MET A 94 16.12 4.35 -0.23
CA MET A 94 14.84 4.56 -0.92
C MET A 94 14.57 6.05 -1.20
N LEU A 95 14.94 6.93 -0.29
CA LEU A 95 14.76 8.38 -0.40
C LEU A 95 15.93 9.09 -1.10
N THR A 96 16.76 8.35 -1.84
CA THR A 96 17.85 8.95 -2.63
C THR A 96 17.29 9.80 -3.78
N LYS A 97 17.85 11.00 -3.92
CA LYS A 97 17.58 11.89 -5.04
C LYS A 97 18.78 11.95 -5.98
N GLU A 98 18.50 11.91 -7.28
CA GLU A 98 19.44 12.27 -8.33
C GLU A 98 18.85 13.45 -9.14
N ASN A 99 19.61 14.51 -9.31
CA ASN A 99 19.15 15.74 -9.97
C ASN A 99 17.83 16.29 -9.39
N GLY A 100 17.63 16.14 -8.07
CA GLY A 100 16.42 16.61 -7.37
C GLY A 100 15.23 15.68 -7.43
N VAL A 101 15.32 14.54 -8.09
CA VAL A 101 14.24 13.58 -8.32
C VAL A 101 14.46 12.32 -7.47
N TYR A 102 13.41 11.78 -6.87
CA TYR A 102 13.46 10.50 -6.17
C TYR A 102 13.50 9.33 -7.18
N ILE A 103 14.69 8.80 -7.42
CA ILE A 103 14.91 7.77 -8.46
C ILE A 103 14.10 6.49 -8.17
N TYR A 104 13.93 6.12 -6.91
CA TYR A 104 13.18 4.91 -6.55
C TYR A 104 11.66 5.11 -6.68
N ALA A 105 11.12 6.32 -6.52
CA ALA A 105 9.73 6.59 -6.83
C ALA A 105 9.43 6.32 -8.31
N GLN A 106 10.36 6.72 -9.20
CA GLN A 106 10.26 6.44 -10.64
C GLN A 106 10.36 4.94 -10.92
N LYS A 107 11.31 4.25 -10.29
CA LYS A 107 11.48 2.80 -10.47
C LYS A 107 10.28 2.00 -9.98
N LEU A 108 9.69 2.38 -8.85
CA LEU A 108 8.48 1.74 -8.34
C LEU A 108 7.29 1.91 -9.29
N TYR A 109 7.15 3.10 -9.90
CA TYR A 109 6.13 3.32 -10.93
C TYR A 109 6.39 2.42 -12.16
N GLU A 110 7.63 2.40 -12.66
CA GLU A 110 8.02 1.57 -13.82
C GLU A 110 7.75 0.08 -13.56
N ILE A 111 8.07 -0.43 -12.37
CA ILE A 111 7.83 -1.82 -11.98
C ILE A 111 6.32 -2.11 -11.94
N ALA A 112 5.54 -1.27 -11.27
CA ALA A 112 4.09 -1.47 -11.17
C ALA A 112 3.45 -1.49 -12.58
N LYS A 113 3.82 -0.55 -13.44
CA LYS A 113 3.35 -0.50 -14.81
C LYS A 113 3.78 -1.71 -15.64
N TYR A 114 5.04 -2.11 -15.55
CA TYR A 114 5.57 -3.26 -16.30
C TYR A 114 4.90 -4.58 -15.89
N MET A 115 4.69 -4.77 -14.59
CA MET A 115 4.08 -5.99 -14.05
C MET A 115 2.55 -5.95 -14.02
N GLY A 116 1.92 -4.80 -14.32
CA GLY A 116 0.48 -4.65 -14.49
C GLY A 116 -0.32 -4.61 -13.20
N PHE A 117 0.26 -4.16 -12.08
CA PHE A 117 -0.46 -3.96 -10.81
C PHE A 117 -0.63 -2.48 -10.47
N ASP A 118 -1.47 -2.15 -9.49
CA ASP A 118 -2.07 -0.82 -9.34
C ASP A 118 -1.33 0.11 -8.37
N GLY A 119 -0.16 -0.25 -7.89
CA GLY A 119 0.63 0.58 -7.01
C GLY A 119 1.17 -0.15 -5.78
N TRP A 120 1.46 0.59 -4.70
CA TRP A 120 2.23 0.05 -3.59
C TRP A 120 1.60 0.36 -2.23
N PHE A 121 1.66 -0.64 -1.36
CA PHE A 121 1.46 -0.48 0.08
C PHE A 121 2.83 -0.27 0.73
N ILE A 122 3.03 0.86 1.41
CA ILE A 122 4.29 1.18 2.08
C ILE A 122 4.08 1.10 3.59
N ASN A 123 4.78 0.17 4.22
CA ASN A 123 4.89 0.07 5.67
C ASN A 123 6.31 0.45 6.10
N GLU A 124 6.48 1.60 6.75
CA GLU A 124 7.76 2.10 7.24
C GLU A 124 7.74 2.15 8.77
N GLU A 125 8.40 1.17 9.39
CA GLU A 125 8.51 1.03 10.85
C GLU A 125 9.96 1.16 11.35
N THR A 126 10.90 1.41 10.45
CA THR A 126 12.33 1.54 10.79
C THR A 126 12.66 2.95 11.29
N GLY A 127 11.97 3.96 10.81
CA GLY A 127 12.37 5.36 10.90
C GLY A 127 13.48 5.72 9.90
N GLY A 128 13.88 6.98 9.89
CA GLY A 128 14.96 7.47 9.01
C GLY A 128 14.50 8.33 7.85
N GLY A 129 13.20 8.42 7.60
CA GLY A 129 12.59 9.37 6.67
C GLY A 129 11.69 10.36 7.40
N SER A 130 11.65 11.61 6.96
CA SER A 130 10.68 12.60 7.44
C SER A 130 9.37 12.50 6.68
N THR A 131 8.27 12.95 7.30
CA THR A 131 6.97 13.05 6.60
C THR A 131 7.07 13.85 5.30
N THR A 132 7.83 14.94 5.29
CA THR A 132 8.01 15.77 4.10
C THR A 132 8.70 15.01 2.97
N GLU A 133 9.75 14.25 3.28
CA GLU A 133 10.45 13.43 2.27
C GLU A 133 9.52 12.37 1.68
N TRP A 134 8.73 11.68 2.51
CA TRP A 134 7.76 10.70 2.05
C TRP A 134 6.62 11.33 1.24
N VAL A 135 6.12 12.50 1.65
CA VAL A 135 5.13 13.26 0.86
C VAL A 135 5.66 13.58 -0.53
N ASP A 136 6.90 14.07 -0.63
CA ASP A 136 7.50 14.40 -1.92
C ASP A 136 7.79 13.16 -2.76
N PHE A 137 8.20 12.05 -2.13
CA PHE A 137 8.37 10.76 -2.78
C PHE A 137 7.06 10.25 -3.39
N ILE A 138 5.96 10.31 -2.62
CA ILE A 138 4.63 9.90 -3.07
C ILE A 138 4.14 10.79 -4.22
N LYS A 139 4.40 12.10 -4.15
CA LYS A 139 4.08 13.04 -5.24
C LYS A 139 4.82 12.70 -6.52
N GLU A 140 6.11 12.35 -6.43
CA GLU A 140 6.90 11.96 -7.60
C GLU A 140 6.36 10.72 -8.29
N PHE A 141 6.02 9.67 -7.50
CA PHE A 141 5.38 8.46 -8.04
C PHE A 141 4.08 8.80 -8.78
N ASN A 142 3.19 9.54 -8.13
CA ASN A 142 1.88 9.87 -8.70
C ASN A 142 1.97 10.85 -9.87
N TYR A 143 2.96 11.77 -9.87
CA TYR A 143 3.21 12.65 -11.01
C TYR A 143 3.49 11.84 -12.30
N LEU A 144 4.31 10.80 -12.18
CA LEU A 144 4.60 9.92 -13.32
C LEU A 144 3.35 9.15 -13.78
N ALA A 145 2.57 8.65 -12.83
CA ALA A 145 1.32 7.96 -13.12
C ALA A 145 0.34 8.87 -13.88
N ASP A 146 0.09 10.07 -13.37
CA ASP A 146 -0.79 11.04 -14.00
C ASP A 146 -0.29 11.46 -15.40
N LYS A 147 1.02 11.73 -15.53
CA LYS A 147 1.66 12.10 -16.80
C LYS A 147 1.49 11.05 -17.90
N ASN A 148 1.46 9.78 -17.50
CA ASN A 148 1.31 8.65 -18.42
C ASN A 148 -0.16 8.17 -18.56
N GLY A 149 -1.12 8.82 -17.90
CA GLY A 149 -2.52 8.45 -17.95
C GLY A 149 -2.91 7.25 -17.10
N ASP A 150 -2.01 6.78 -16.23
CA ASP A 150 -2.25 5.64 -15.32
C ASP A 150 -2.96 6.11 -14.03
N THR A 151 -4.13 6.72 -14.20
CA THR A 151 -4.87 7.45 -13.16
C THR A 151 -5.40 6.55 -12.02
N GLN A 152 -5.24 5.25 -12.13
CA GLN A 152 -5.63 4.27 -11.10
C GLN A 152 -4.46 3.86 -10.18
N MET A 153 -3.23 4.24 -10.52
CA MET A 153 -2.07 3.99 -9.66
C MET A 153 -2.22 4.66 -8.30
N GLU A 154 -1.76 3.97 -7.26
CA GLU A 154 -2.00 4.35 -5.88
C GLU A 154 -0.78 4.08 -4.99
N ILE A 155 -0.59 4.93 -3.99
CA ILE A 155 0.21 4.61 -2.80
C ILE A 155 -0.72 4.52 -1.61
N GLN A 156 -0.73 3.37 -0.94
CA GLN A 156 -1.33 3.22 0.37
C GLN A 156 -0.24 3.22 1.44
N TRP A 157 -0.37 4.11 2.40
CA TRP A 157 0.60 4.27 3.49
C TRP A 157 0.08 3.63 4.78
N TYR A 158 0.86 2.72 5.37
CA TYR A 158 0.58 2.26 6.72
C TYR A 158 0.97 3.30 7.76
N ASN A 159 0.10 3.56 8.71
CA ASN A 159 0.36 4.49 9.79
C ASN A 159 0.20 3.83 11.16
N ALA A 160 1.32 3.56 11.80
CA ALA A 160 1.40 2.89 13.10
C ALA A 160 0.81 3.72 14.27
N SER A 161 0.50 5.00 14.06
CA SER A 161 -0.06 5.84 15.14
C SER A 161 -1.57 5.67 15.37
N GLY A 162 -2.26 4.95 14.50
CA GLY A 162 -3.73 4.82 14.57
C GLY A 162 -4.52 6.08 14.24
N LEU A 163 -3.86 7.19 13.94
CA LEU A 163 -4.48 8.46 13.54
C LEU A 163 -4.06 8.84 12.12
N PRO A 164 -4.99 9.40 11.31
CA PRO A 164 -4.66 9.82 9.95
C PRO A 164 -3.57 10.89 9.90
N ASN A 165 -2.56 10.68 9.07
CA ASN A 165 -1.58 11.69 8.72
C ASN A 165 -2.08 12.46 7.50
N THR A 166 -2.63 13.66 7.74
CA THR A 166 -3.24 14.46 6.68
C THR A 166 -2.24 14.97 5.65
N SER A 167 -0.96 15.13 5.99
CA SER A 167 0.08 15.52 5.04
C SER A 167 0.32 14.42 4.00
N ILE A 168 0.41 13.17 4.44
CA ILE A 168 0.51 12.02 3.54
C ILE A 168 -0.75 11.91 2.67
N LEU A 169 -1.94 11.97 3.27
CA LEU A 169 -3.21 11.84 2.56
C LEU A 169 -3.42 12.93 1.50
N LYS A 170 -2.88 14.13 1.72
CA LYS A 170 -2.94 15.25 0.77
C LYS A 170 -1.89 15.19 -0.32
N SER A 171 -0.93 14.27 -0.24
CA SER A 171 0.14 14.19 -1.24
C SER A 171 -0.41 13.94 -2.65
N HIS A 172 -1.50 13.15 -2.76
CA HIS A 172 -2.21 12.93 -4.02
C HIS A 172 -3.65 12.45 -3.79
N LYS A 173 -4.51 12.62 -4.80
CA LYS A 173 -5.91 12.13 -4.76
C LYS A 173 -6.01 10.62 -4.53
N ASN A 174 -5.09 9.85 -5.12
CA ASN A 174 -5.03 8.38 -5.01
C ASN A 174 -4.17 7.90 -3.83
N THR A 175 -3.73 8.79 -2.93
CA THR A 175 -3.04 8.36 -1.71
C THR A 175 -4.04 8.02 -0.64
N SER A 176 -3.91 6.83 -0.06
CA SER A 176 -4.70 6.36 1.07
C SER A 176 -3.84 5.93 2.24
N GLN A 177 -4.44 5.74 3.40
CA GLN A 177 -3.77 5.23 4.59
C GLN A 177 -4.49 4.02 5.16
N PHE A 178 -3.69 3.05 5.58
CA PHE A 178 -4.10 1.95 6.44
C PHE A 178 -3.61 2.25 7.85
N LEU A 179 -4.52 2.37 8.81
CA LEU A 179 -4.22 2.71 10.19
C LEU A 179 -3.98 1.46 11.03
N GLU A 180 -3.18 1.59 12.08
CA GLU A 180 -2.89 0.54 13.06
C GLU A 180 -4.15 -0.19 13.55
N TYR A 181 -3.99 -1.47 13.84
CA TYR A 181 -5.07 -2.34 14.33
C TYR A 181 -5.71 -1.82 15.62
N GLY A 182 -7.02 -1.97 15.70
CA GLY A 182 -7.80 -1.44 16.82
C GLY A 182 -8.12 0.04 16.73
N SER A 183 -7.67 0.72 15.69
CA SER A 183 -8.08 2.10 15.40
C SER A 183 -9.55 2.10 15.05
N ALA A 184 -10.35 2.77 15.85
CA ALA A 184 -11.78 2.95 15.59
C ALA A 184 -12.12 4.43 15.70
N GLY A 185 -12.82 4.96 14.70
CA GLY A 185 -13.22 6.36 14.72
C GLY A 185 -14.12 6.72 13.53
N ASP A 186 -14.80 7.83 13.68
CA ASP A 186 -15.49 8.45 12.54
C ASP A 186 -14.52 9.36 11.80
N TYR A 187 -13.94 8.85 10.73
CA TYR A 187 -12.94 9.56 9.93
C TYR A 187 -13.55 10.60 8.98
N ARG A 188 -14.88 10.68 8.87
CA ARG A 188 -15.56 11.71 8.06
C ARG A 188 -15.21 13.13 8.52
N SER A 189 -14.90 13.29 9.81
CA SER A 189 -14.43 14.57 10.36
C SER A 189 -13.16 15.12 9.71
N TYR A 190 -12.37 14.25 9.03
CA TYR A 190 -11.17 14.68 8.31
C TYR A 190 -11.45 15.27 6.92
N ALA A 191 -12.67 15.15 6.40
CA ALA A 191 -13.04 15.58 5.05
C ALA A 191 -12.65 17.02 4.74
N SER A 192 -13.00 17.95 5.62
CA SER A 192 -12.65 19.38 5.48
C SER A 192 -11.14 19.59 5.40
N SER A 193 -10.37 18.96 6.27
CA SER A 193 -8.91 19.09 6.28
C SER A 193 -8.26 18.45 5.06
N LEU A 194 -8.88 17.41 4.45
CA LEU A 194 -8.41 16.73 3.26
C LEU A 194 -8.86 17.41 1.96
N GLY A 195 -9.82 18.31 2.04
CA GLY A 195 -10.40 18.96 0.87
C GLY A 195 -11.26 18.02 0.02
N CYS A 196 -11.92 17.05 0.65
CA CYS A 196 -12.79 16.07 0.03
C CYS A 196 -14.16 16.03 0.73
N THR A 197 -15.11 15.28 0.19
CA THR A 197 -16.38 15.01 0.85
C THR A 197 -16.22 13.97 1.96
N GLU A 198 -17.19 13.89 2.90
CA GLU A 198 -17.20 12.87 3.93
C GLU A 198 -17.18 11.45 3.35
N ALA A 199 -17.92 11.21 2.27
CA ALA A 199 -17.94 9.92 1.58
C ALA A 199 -16.57 9.55 0.98
N GLU A 200 -15.82 10.52 0.46
CA GLU A 200 -14.50 10.29 -0.11
C GLU A 200 -13.44 9.93 0.96
N THR A 201 -13.70 10.21 2.25
CA THR A 201 -12.79 9.77 3.32
C THR A 201 -12.66 8.25 3.37
N PHE A 202 -13.71 7.50 2.98
CA PHE A 202 -13.69 6.04 2.96
C PHE A 202 -12.72 5.44 1.92
N SER A 203 -12.41 6.18 0.86
CA SER A 203 -11.39 5.79 -0.11
C SER A 203 -9.97 6.17 0.32
N LYS A 204 -9.86 6.99 1.36
CA LYS A 204 -8.57 7.54 1.83
C LYS A 204 -8.10 6.95 3.16
N ILE A 205 -9.02 6.60 4.06
CA ILE A 205 -8.68 6.19 5.43
C ILE A 205 -9.31 4.83 5.72
N TYR A 206 -8.45 3.84 5.95
CA TYR A 206 -8.82 2.46 6.27
C TYR A 206 -8.43 2.16 7.71
N ALA A 207 -9.40 1.84 8.56
CA ALA A 207 -9.14 1.37 9.91
C ALA A 207 -8.65 -0.08 9.86
N GLY A 208 -7.51 -0.35 10.48
CA GLY A 208 -6.97 -1.70 10.58
C GLY A 208 -7.80 -2.57 11.51
N VAL A 209 -8.20 -3.76 11.03
CA VAL A 209 -8.86 -4.80 11.82
C VAL A 209 -8.11 -6.10 11.59
N GLN A 210 -7.68 -6.74 12.67
CA GLN A 210 -7.06 -8.05 12.58
C GLN A 210 -8.14 -9.12 12.42
N GLY A 211 -8.08 -9.85 11.32
CA GLY A 211 -8.89 -11.04 11.13
C GLY A 211 -8.36 -12.20 11.97
N GLY A 212 -9.25 -12.98 12.53
CA GLY A 212 -8.92 -14.19 13.27
C GLY A 212 -8.89 -15.45 12.41
#